data_66bd7f77388235515ba0e74f2c1e0b3b
#
_entry.id   66bd7f77388235515ba0e74f2c1e0b3b
#
_cell.length_a   1.000
_cell.length_b   1.000
_cell.length_c   1.000
_cell.angle_alpha   90.00
_cell.angle_beta   90.00
_cell.angle_gamma   90.00
#
_symmetry.space_group_name_H-M   'P 1'
#
loop_
_entity.id
_entity.type
_entity.pdbx_description
1 polymer ?
#
loop_
_entity_poly.entity_id
_entity_poly.type
_entity_poly.pdbx_seq_one_letter_code
_entity_poly.pdbx_strand_id
1 'polypeptide(L)'
;MSRVLLFIKEFGNNQKLITAFKIAVLLLLAVAVIITAISVTYSERINKGLADNLVRLHVVANSDSEEDQALKIEVRDAVIDYMKVQLKDSRNLEETRYIINKNLNKIEEIALDKIKNYGKDYPVKVSLGNYPFPTKSYGD
;
A
#
# COMPACT_ATOMS: atom_id res chain seq x y z
N MET A 1 13.03 47.80 24.58
CA MET A 1 11.59 47.74 24.23
C MET A 1 11.12 48.82 23.24
N SER A 2 11.84 49.94 23.09
CA SER A 2 11.42 51.08 22.26
C SER A 2 11.65 50.93 20.73
N ARG A 3 12.72 50.26 20.30
CA ARG A 3 13.06 50.15 18.87
C ARG A 3 12.08 49.27 18.05
N VAL A 4 11.59 48.20 18.61
CA VAL A 4 10.61 47.33 17.97
C VAL A 4 9.25 48.02 17.81
N LEU A 5 8.82 48.74 18.82
CA LEU A 5 7.58 49.52 18.78
C LEU A 5 7.62 50.66 17.76
N LEU A 6 8.78 51.34 17.62
CA LEU A 6 8.97 52.38 16.60
C LEU A 6 8.95 51.76 15.17
N PHE A 7 9.58 50.61 14.97
CA PHE A 7 9.57 49.90 13.70
C PHE A 7 8.16 49.49 13.30
N ILE A 8 7.37 48.92 14.22
CA ILE A 8 5.98 48.55 13.99
C ILE A 8 5.10 49.75 13.66
N LYS A 9 5.31 50.87 14.33
CA LYS A 9 4.57 52.12 14.10
C LYS A 9 4.91 52.75 12.74
N GLU A 10 6.16 52.72 12.34
CA GLU A 10 6.64 53.22 11.04
C GLU A 10 6.17 52.35 9.90
N PHE A 11 6.15 51.02 10.09
CA PHE A 11 5.60 50.04 9.14
C PHE A 11 4.08 50.25 8.93
N GLY A 12 3.33 50.49 10.01
CA GLY A 12 1.88 50.72 9.96
C GLY A 12 1.46 52.04 9.25
N ASN A 13 2.34 53.01 9.15
CA ASN A 13 2.05 54.30 8.51
C ASN A 13 2.42 54.38 7.02
N ASN A 14 3.06 53.32 6.48
CA ASN A 14 3.47 53.30 5.08
C ASN A 14 2.54 52.39 4.25
N GLN A 15 1.54 52.97 3.61
CA GLN A 15 0.54 52.26 2.78
C GLN A 15 1.17 51.36 1.71
N LYS A 16 2.30 51.76 1.14
CA LYS A 16 2.99 50.93 0.11
C LYS A 16 3.60 49.67 0.73
N LEU A 17 4.17 49.77 1.93
CA LEU A 17 4.71 48.61 2.67
C LEU A 17 3.61 47.63 3.10
N ILE A 18 2.48 48.16 3.57
CA ILE A 18 1.31 47.31 3.93
C ILE A 18 0.79 46.56 2.71
N THR A 19 0.68 47.25 1.58
CA THR A 19 0.21 46.64 0.33
C THR A 19 1.19 45.56 -0.18
N ALA A 20 2.50 45.85 -0.15
CA ALA A 20 3.52 44.88 -0.51
C ALA A 20 3.51 43.64 0.40
N PHE A 21 3.32 43.82 1.70
CA PHE A 21 3.18 42.73 2.66
C PHE A 21 1.94 41.87 2.39
N LYS A 22 0.78 42.50 2.10
CA LYS A 22 -0.44 41.77 1.73
C LYS A 22 -0.25 40.95 0.47
N ILE A 23 0.40 41.48 -0.56
CA ILE A 23 0.71 40.77 -1.79
C ILE A 23 1.65 39.59 -1.52
N ALA A 24 2.69 39.81 -0.70
CA ALA A 24 3.62 38.72 -0.34
C ALA A 24 2.93 37.57 0.40
N VAL A 25 2.03 37.86 1.33
CA VAL A 25 1.25 36.87 2.06
C VAL A 25 0.30 36.11 1.10
N LEU A 26 -0.37 36.84 0.19
CA LEU A 26 -1.22 36.20 -0.83
C LEU A 26 -0.44 35.26 -1.75
N LEU A 27 0.74 35.65 -2.20
CA LEU A 27 1.62 34.82 -3.01
C LEU A 27 2.06 33.57 -2.25
N LEU A 28 2.40 33.72 -0.97
CA LEU A 28 2.83 32.60 -0.11
C LEU A 28 1.67 31.59 0.09
N LEU A 29 0.46 32.08 0.30
CA LEU A 29 -0.74 31.23 0.38
C LEU A 29 -1.02 30.52 -0.95
N ALA A 30 -0.91 31.22 -2.08
CA ALA A 30 -1.08 30.62 -3.40
C ALA A 30 -0.07 29.48 -3.66
N VAL A 31 1.20 29.70 -3.31
CA VAL A 31 2.24 28.67 -3.42
C VAL A 31 1.92 27.47 -2.51
N ALA A 32 1.48 27.70 -1.28
CA ALA A 32 1.11 26.63 -0.36
C ALA A 32 -0.05 25.77 -0.93
N VAL A 33 -1.08 26.40 -1.51
CA VAL A 33 -2.19 25.69 -2.15
C VAL A 33 -1.71 24.88 -3.36
N ILE A 34 -0.81 25.41 -4.17
CA ILE A 34 -0.26 24.68 -5.32
C ILE A 34 0.54 23.46 -4.85
N ILE A 35 1.39 23.61 -3.83
CA ILE A 35 2.18 22.51 -3.28
C ILE A 35 1.26 21.41 -2.72
N THR A 36 0.21 21.77 -1.98
CA THR A 36 -0.74 20.79 -1.45
C THR A 36 -1.49 20.05 -2.56
N ALA A 37 -1.94 20.74 -3.59
CA ALA A 37 -2.62 20.13 -4.74
C ALA A 37 -1.72 19.15 -5.49
N ILE A 38 -0.44 19.52 -5.72
CA ILE A 38 0.54 18.63 -6.36
C ILE A 38 0.81 17.41 -5.48
N SER A 39 0.94 17.58 -4.16
CA SER A 39 1.22 16.48 -3.23
C SER A 39 0.09 15.45 -3.20
N VAL A 40 -1.16 15.89 -3.21
CA VAL A 40 -2.34 15.01 -3.24
C VAL A 40 -2.38 14.19 -4.54
N THR A 41 -2.25 14.86 -5.69
CA THR A 41 -2.27 14.17 -7.00
C THR A 41 -1.10 13.21 -7.19
N TYR A 42 0.08 13.53 -6.65
CA TYR A 42 1.25 12.65 -6.69
C TYR A 42 1.05 11.40 -5.83
N SER A 43 0.50 11.56 -4.62
CA SER A 43 0.19 10.46 -3.71
C SER A 43 -0.84 9.48 -4.31
N GLU A 44 -1.89 9.98 -4.96
CA GLU A 44 -2.89 9.13 -5.62
C GLU A 44 -2.30 8.33 -6.78
N ARG A 45 -1.42 8.93 -7.58
CA ARG A 45 -0.75 8.25 -8.70
C ARG A 45 0.17 7.14 -8.22
N ILE A 46 0.94 7.36 -7.15
CA ILE A 46 1.82 6.34 -6.57
C ILE A 46 0.99 5.19 -6.02
N ASN A 47 -0.07 5.46 -5.26
CA ASN A 47 -0.91 4.43 -4.66
C ASN A 47 -1.61 3.56 -5.73
N LYS A 48 -2.12 4.14 -6.80
CA LYS A 48 -2.66 3.38 -7.93
C LYS A 48 -1.59 2.57 -8.65
N GLY A 49 -0.43 3.18 -8.95
CA GLY A 49 0.67 2.50 -9.61
C GLY A 49 1.23 1.32 -8.80
N LEU A 50 1.26 1.40 -7.48
CA LEU A 50 1.66 0.29 -6.60
C LEU A 50 0.60 -0.82 -6.58
N ALA A 51 -0.69 -0.48 -6.48
CA ALA A 51 -1.77 -1.46 -6.46
C ALA A 51 -1.84 -2.28 -7.74
N ASP A 52 -1.61 -1.65 -8.89
CA ASP A 52 -1.64 -2.29 -10.21
C ASP A 52 -0.38 -3.13 -10.51
N ASN A 53 0.72 -2.90 -9.76
CA ASN A 53 2.00 -3.57 -9.98
C ASN A 53 2.39 -4.57 -8.87
N LEU A 54 1.44 -5.02 -8.06
CA LEU A 54 1.67 -6.00 -7.00
C LEU A 54 0.89 -7.29 -7.24
N VAL A 55 1.56 -8.41 -6.99
CA VAL A 55 0.88 -9.69 -6.81
C VAL A 55 0.73 -9.97 -5.33
N ARG A 56 -0.49 -10.24 -4.89
CA ARG A 56 -0.82 -10.51 -3.50
C ARG A 56 -1.19 -11.97 -3.31
N LEU A 57 -0.55 -12.62 -2.37
CA LEU A 57 -0.99 -13.93 -1.90
C LEU A 57 -2.12 -13.76 -0.88
N HIS A 58 -3.26 -14.41 -1.13
CA HIS A 58 -4.37 -14.49 -0.20
C HIS A 58 -4.67 -15.96 0.09
N VAL A 59 -4.51 -16.38 1.34
CA VAL A 59 -4.86 -17.71 1.80
C VAL A 59 -6.09 -17.61 2.68
N VAL A 60 -7.12 -18.39 2.35
CA VAL A 60 -8.36 -18.46 3.11
C VAL A 60 -8.37 -19.77 3.89
N ALA A 61 -8.62 -19.69 5.21
CA ALA A 61 -8.78 -20.88 6.04
C ALA A 61 -10.12 -21.57 5.77
N ASN A 62 -10.21 -22.86 6.11
CA ASN A 62 -11.45 -23.61 5.98
C ASN A 62 -12.53 -23.18 6.98
N SER A 63 -12.12 -22.71 8.18
CA SER A 63 -13.01 -22.15 9.21
C SER A 63 -12.29 -21.09 10.06
N ASP A 64 -13.05 -20.45 10.98
CA ASP A 64 -12.51 -19.48 11.95
C ASP A 64 -11.93 -20.14 13.21
N SER A 65 -11.82 -21.47 13.26
CA SER A 65 -11.20 -22.17 14.38
C SER A 65 -9.71 -21.82 14.51
N GLU A 66 -9.18 -21.84 15.72
CA GLU A 66 -7.77 -21.56 15.99
C GLU A 66 -6.84 -22.51 15.20
N GLU A 67 -7.23 -23.79 15.07
CA GLU A 67 -6.48 -24.79 14.30
C GLU A 67 -6.41 -24.43 12.82
N ASP A 68 -7.54 -24.08 12.19
CA ASP A 68 -7.58 -23.74 10.78
C ASP A 68 -6.89 -22.40 10.50
N GLN A 69 -6.94 -21.46 11.44
CA GLN A 69 -6.19 -20.21 11.33
C GLN A 69 -4.67 -20.43 11.48
N ALA A 70 -4.23 -21.36 12.34
CA ALA A 70 -2.83 -21.76 12.46
C ALA A 70 -2.37 -22.47 11.17
N LEU A 71 -3.14 -23.44 10.67
CA LEU A 71 -2.86 -24.15 9.43
C LEU A 71 -2.75 -23.20 8.22
N LYS A 72 -3.62 -22.20 8.13
CA LYS A 72 -3.53 -21.16 7.10
C LYS A 72 -2.17 -20.45 7.11
N ILE A 73 -1.61 -20.17 8.28
CA ILE A 73 -0.30 -19.52 8.42
C ILE A 73 0.81 -20.46 7.93
N GLU A 74 0.77 -21.73 8.30
CA GLU A 74 1.71 -22.75 7.86
C GLU A 74 1.71 -22.93 6.33
N VAL A 75 0.53 -23.01 5.73
CA VAL A 75 0.37 -23.09 4.27
C VAL A 75 0.91 -21.82 3.59
N ARG A 76 0.55 -20.65 4.10
CA ARG A 76 1.04 -19.36 3.58
C ARG A 76 2.56 -19.33 3.56
N ASP A 77 3.19 -19.69 4.67
CA ASP A 77 4.64 -19.59 4.84
C ASP A 77 5.37 -20.58 3.93
N ALA A 78 4.87 -21.80 3.81
CA ALA A 78 5.42 -22.78 2.88
C ALA A 78 5.33 -22.36 1.41
N VAL A 79 4.21 -21.77 1.00
CA VAL A 79 4.04 -21.22 -0.35
C VAL A 79 4.98 -20.03 -0.59
N ILE A 80 5.11 -19.11 0.39
CA ILE A 80 6.01 -17.98 0.29
C ILE A 80 7.46 -18.43 0.15
N ASP A 81 7.90 -19.39 0.96
CA ASP A 81 9.28 -19.89 0.92
C ASP A 81 9.61 -20.57 -0.40
N TYR A 82 8.69 -21.35 -0.95
CA TYR A 82 8.83 -21.92 -2.28
C TYR A 82 8.91 -20.81 -3.34
N MET A 83 7.96 -19.86 -3.33
CA MET A 83 7.88 -18.82 -4.34
C MET A 83 9.02 -17.81 -4.27
N LYS A 84 9.62 -17.56 -3.11
CA LYS A 84 10.84 -16.72 -2.98
C LYS A 84 11.97 -17.24 -3.89
N VAL A 85 12.16 -18.54 -3.97
CA VAL A 85 13.19 -19.14 -4.82
C VAL A 85 12.83 -18.99 -6.30
N GLN A 86 11.56 -19.24 -6.65
CA GLN A 86 11.10 -19.18 -8.04
C GLN A 86 11.11 -17.74 -8.60
N LEU A 87 10.85 -16.75 -7.75
CA LEU A 87 10.74 -15.34 -8.14
C LEU A 87 12.06 -14.56 -7.99
N LYS A 88 13.14 -15.20 -7.54
CA LYS A 88 14.42 -14.54 -7.23
C LYS A 88 14.94 -13.65 -8.38
N ASP A 89 14.78 -14.09 -9.60
CA ASP A 89 15.31 -13.42 -10.79
C ASP A 89 14.23 -12.68 -11.59
N SER A 90 13.00 -12.62 -11.07
CA SER A 90 11.88 -11.91 -11.71
C SER A 90 12.10 -10.40 -11.70
N ARG A 91 11.95 -9.75 -12.86
CA ARG A 91 12.30 -8.33 -13.06
C ARG A 91 11.09 -7.42 -13.22
N ASN A 92 9.93 -7.98 -13.51
CA ASN A 92 8.71 -7.23 -13.74
C ASN A 92 7.46 -8.05 -13.42
N LEU A 93 6.30 -7.38 -13.38
CA LEU A 93 5.04 -7.98 -13.01
C LEU A 93 4.59 -9.10 -13.96
N GLU A 94 4.81 -8.94 -15.26
CA GLU A 94 4.40 -9.94 -16.25
C GLU A 94 5.19 -11.23 -16.10
N GLU A 95 6.50 -11.12 -15.92
CA GLU A 95 7.35 -12.26 -15.63
C GLU A 95 6.97 -12.95 -14.30
N THR A 96 6.70 -12.15 -13.25
CA THR A 96 6.18 -12.65 -11.98
C THR A 96 4.89 -13.44 -12.17
N ARG A 97 3.92 -12.88 -12.88
CA ARG A 97 2.64 -13.55 -13.18
C ARG A 97 2.84 -14.84 -13.97
N TYR A 98 3.71 -14.83 -14.97
CA TYR A 98 4.03 -16.01 -15.76
C TYR A 98 4.63 -17.12 -14.89
N ILE A 99 5.61 -16.80 -14.04
CA ILE A 99 6.23 -17.75 -13.12
C ILE A 99 5.21 -18.32 -12.15
N ILE A 100 4.36 -17.48 -11.54
CA ILE A 100 3.31 -17.95 -10.63
C ILE A 100 2.34 -18.87 -11.36
N ASN A 101 1.86 -18.48 -12.54
CA ASN A 101 0.91 -19.28 -13.31
C ASN A 101 1.47 -20.66 -13.67
N LYS A 102 2.75 -20.73 -14.00
CA LYS A 102 3.43 -22.00 -14.28
C LYS A 102 3.57 -22.89 -13.04
N ASN A 103 3.55 -22.30 -11.85
CA ASN A 103 3.75 -23.01 -10.58
C ASN A 103 2.44 -23.26 -9.80
N LEU A 104 1.25 -22.95 -10.35
CA LEU A 104 -0.02 -23.11 -9.63
C LEU A 104 -0.22 -24.53 -9.11
N ASN A 105 0.06 -25.54 -9.92
CA ASN A 105 -0.07 -26.96 -9.52
C ASN A 105 0.90 -27.31 -8.38
N LYS A 106 2.11 -26.75 -8.40
CA LYS A 106 3.08 -26.98 -7.33
C LYS A 106 2.71 -26.28 -6.03
N ILE A 107 2.13 -25.09 -6.13
CA ILE A 107 1.58 -24.36 -4.97
C ILE A 107 0.44 -25.16 -4.34
N GLU A 108 -0.46 -25.73 -5.16
CA GLU A 108 -1.55 -26.60 -4.70
C GLU A 108 -1.02 -27.86 -4.00
N GLU A 109 -0.03 -28.53 -4.59
CA GLU A 109 0.64 -29.70 -3.98
C GLU A 109 1.25 -29.37 -2.62
N ILE A 110 1.98 -28.25 -2.50
CA ILE A 110 2.57 -27.79 -1.24
C ILE A 110 1.48 -27.53 -0.18
N ALA A 111 0.38 -26.91 -0.56
CA ALA A 111 -0.72 -26.64 0.34
C ALA A 111 -1.40 -27.93 0.80
N LEU A 112 -1.67 -28.87 -0.11
CA LEU A 112 -2.24 -30.19 0.21
C LEU A 112 -1.34 -31.00 1.13
N ASP A 113 -0.03 -30.96 0.91
CA ASP A 113 0.93 -31.67 1.75
C ASP A 113 0.93 -31.14 3.19
N LYS A 114 0.90 -29.82 3.36
CA LYS A 114 0.77 -29.19 4.66
C LYS A 114 -0.54 -29.56 5.37
N ILE A 115 -1.66 -29.55 4.65
CA ILE A 115 -2.98 -29.92 5.18
C ILE A 115 -2.99 -31.38 5.66
N LYS A 116 -2.44 -32.30 4.86
CA LYS A 116 -2.33 -33.71 5.23
C LYS A 116 -1.44 -33.95 6.45
N ASN A 117 -0.32 -33.24 6.52
CA ASN A 117 0.60 -33.33 7.67
C ASN A 117 -0.06 -32.81 8.97
N TYR A 118 -1.07 -31.93 8.86
CA TYR A 118 -1.91 -31.48 9.97
C TYR A 118 -3.06 -32.44 10.31
N GLY A 119 -3.13 -33.60 9.60
CA GLY A 119 -4.19 -34.60 9.79
C GLY A 119 -5.56 -34.18 9.26
N LYS A 120 -5.59 -33.22 8.33
CA LYS A 120 -6.83 -32.74 7.69
C LYS A 120 -6.89 -33.20 6.23
N ASP A 121 -8.11 -33.22 5.68
CA ASP A 121 -8.37 -33.59 4.29
C ASP A 121 -9.26 -32.53 3.62
N TYR A 122 -8.74 -31.31 3.53
CA TYR A 122 -9.45 -30.21 2.91
C TYR A 122 -9.09 -30.08 1.43
N PRO A 123 -10.06 -29.79 0.56
CA PRO A 123 -9.79 -29.47 -0.83
C PRO A 123 -9.04 -28.14 -0.93
N VAL A 124 -8.06 -28.08 -1.82
CA VAL A 124 -7.33 -26.86 -2.13
C VAL A 124 -7.71 -26.38 -3.53
N LYS A 125 -7.86 -25.09 -3.68
CA LYS A 125 -8.02 -24.45 -4.98
C LYS A 125 -7.07 -23.25 -5.07
N VAL A 126 -6.18 -23.30 -6.05
CA VAL A 126 -5.23 -22.22 -6.33
C VAL A 126 -5.62 -21.53 -7.63
N SER A 127 -5.63 -20.22 -7.65
CA SER A 127 -5.92 -19.44 -8.86
C SER A 127 -5.16 -18.12 -8.85
N LEU A 128 -4.77 -17.66 -10.03
CA LEU A 128 -4.20 -16.34 -10.25
C LEU A 128 -5.21 -15.52 -11.06
N GLY A 129 -5.57 -14.33 -10.57
CA GLY A 129 -6.55 -13.47 -11.23
C GLY A 129 -6.60 -12.08 -10.64
N ASN A 130 -7.44 -11.24 -11.22
CA ASN A 130 -7.74 -9.93 -10.67
C ASN A 130 -8.95 -10.04 -9.75
N TYR A 131 -8.71 -9.97 -8.45
CA TYR A 131 -9.77 -10.00 -7.44
C TYR A 131 -9.84 -8.65 -6.74
N PRO A 132 -11.06 -8.15 -6.44
CA PRO A 132 -11.20 -6.92 -5.66
C PRO A 132 -10.59 -7.12 -4.26
N PHE A 133 -9.99 -6.06 -3.73
CA PHE A 133 -9.50 -6.08 -2.35
C PHE A 133 -10.68 -6.27 -1.39
N PRO A 134 -10.58 -7.22 -0.44
CA PRO A 134 -11.57 -7.30 0.61
C PRO A 134 -11.54 -6.01 1.42
N THR A 135 -12.65 -5.29 1.44
CA THR A 135 -12.87 -4.14 2.32
C THR A 135 -12.94 -4.67 3.75
N LYS A 136 -11.91 -4.42 4.56
CA LYS A 136 -12.03 -4.57 6.00
C LYS A 136 -12.87 -3.41 6.53
N SER A 137 -14.10 -3.68 6.92
CA SER A 137 -14.84 -2.79 7.80
C SER A 137 -14.19 -2.93 9.18
N TYR A 138 -13.51 -1.89 9.63
CA TYR A 138 -13.15 -1.76 11.04
C TYR A 138 -14.44 -1.27 11.69
N GLY A 139 -15.14 -2.17 12.41
CA GLY A 139 -16.32 -1.82 13.18
C GLY A 139 -15.98 -0.76 14.24
N ASP A 140 -16.94 0.13 14.47
CA ASP A 140 -16.98 1.09 15.57
C ASP A 140 -16.99 0.39 16.93
#